data_b3579d4182daf161de9fa878d404a053
#
_entry.id   b3579d4182daf161de9fa878d404a053
#
_cell.length_a   1.000
_cell.length_b   1.000
_cell.length_c   1.000
_cell.angle_alpha   90.00
_cell.angle_beta   90.00
_cell.angle_gamma   90.00
#
_symmetry.space_group_name_H-M   'P 1'
#
loop_
_entity.id
_entity.type
_entity.pdbx_description
1 polymer ?
#
loop_
_entity_poly.entity_id
_entity_poly.type
_entity_poly.pdbx_seq_one_letter_code
_entity_poly.pdbx_strand_id
1 'polypeptide(L)'
;MDLLKVNSNNENLLDDFFYFMKNHKPHGHKDWPDIKEEFYGNLTKELYEKKSSLYLLKYNKTIVNYFYIKIEESINRIILLSYNPEDLIKYSKGLLELKNKKNYSIEIGLRDFEISKFIKSSSYFKIYKHYNLMDLKKTDYVATDSVNNQHKLIFKNIENYEDVKNLVKIQNECFNDHHGYEINTFESIKNELNLKSTSYKNVHVICNEQKIWMAYAWMFVYKEKAMGKLSMCGVRKQFRSLGLAQKIINIAIQKLFDQGLNKIILEVDNENYAAKKIYSTMGFKTYDNINWYKFNSKSI
;
A
#
# COMPACT_ATOMS: atom_id res chain seq x y z
N MET A 1 -22.75 -18.23 17.79
CA MET A 1 -21.69 -17.81 16.87
C MET A 1 -21.22 -16.44 17.32
N ASP A 2 -20.00 -16.33 17.83
CA ASP A 2 -19.52 -15.16 18.53
C ASP A 2 -18.52 -14.39 17.66
N LEU A 3 -18.79 -13.11 17.43
CA LEU A 3 -17.86 -12.20 16.77
C LEU A 3 -17.00 -11.50 17.82
N LEU A 4 -15.70 -11.79 17.83
CA LEU A 4 -14.75 -11.27 18.79
C LEU A 4 -13.80 -10.28 18.12
N LYS A 5 -13.70 -9.07 18.67
CA LYS A 5 -12.63 -8.15 18.31
C LYS A 5 -11.37 -8.53 19.08
N VAL A 6 -10.26 -8.75 18.37
CA VAL A 6 -8.98 -9.12 18.97
C VAL A 6 -8.25 -7.87 19.43
N ASN A 7 -7.75 -7.90 20.66
CA ASN A 7 -6.85 -6.88 21.22
C ASN A 7 -5.40 -7.38 21.11
N SER A 8 -4.45 -6.46 21.00
CA SER A 8 -3.01 -6.77 20.89
C SER A 8 -2.44 -7.62 22.04
N ASN A 9 -3.09 -7.57 23.22
CA ASN A 9 -2.65 -8.28 24.43
C ASN A 9 -3.27 -9.68 24.61
N ASN A 10 -4.09 -10.13 23.67
CA ASN A 10 -4.75 -11.43 23.80
C ASN A 10 -3.96 -12.52 23.07
N GLU A 11 -2.86 -12.97 23.69
CA GLU A 11 -1.93 -13.94 23.11
C GLU A 11 -2.62 -15.25 22.68
N ASN A 12 -3.55 -15.78 23.48
CA ASN A 12 -4.24 -17.02 23.14
C ASN A 12 -5.07 -16.91 21.86
N LEU A 13 -5.75 -15.77 21.64
CA LEU A 13 -6.52 -15.55 20.41
C LEU A 13 -5.61 -15.32 19.21
N LEU A 14 -4.45 -14.71 19.42
CA LEU A 14 -3.45 -14.51 18.37
C LEU A 14 -2.83 -15.85 17.96
N ASP A 15 -2.57 -16.75 18.92
CA ASP A 15 -2.10 -18.10 18.68
C ASP A 15 -3.12 -18.92 17.88
N ASP A 16 -4.37 -18.97 18.35
CA ASP A 16 -5.46 -19.62 17.65
C ASP A 16 -5.56 -19.13 16.20
N PHE A 17 -5.43 -17.80 16.01
CA PHE A 17 -5.52 -17.20 14.69
C PHE A 17 -4.32 -17.54 13.80
N PHE A 18 -3.10 -17.57 14.33
CA PHE A 18 -1.92 -17.99 13.58
C PHE A 18 -2.06 -19.42 13.06
N TYR A 19 -2.49 -20.34 13.91
CA TYR A 19 -2.71 -21.74 13.50
C TYR A 19 -3.88 -21.88 12.53
N PHE A 20 -4.93 -21.08 12.69
CA PHE A 20 -6.02 -21.03 11.72
C PHE A 20 -5.49 -20.58 10.34
N MET A 21 -4.68 -19.55 10.28
CA MET A 21 -4.11 -19.01 9.03
C MET A 21 -3.17 -20.00 8.32
N LYS A 22 -2.45 -20.84 9.06
CA LYS A 22 -1.62 -21.90 8.46
C LYS A 22 -2.42 -22.96 7.70
N ASN A 23 -3.65 -23.20 8.13
CA ASN A 23 -4.53 -24.23 7.56
C ASN A 23 -5.52 -23.67 6.52
N HIS A 24 -5.60 -22.35 6.37
CA HIS A 24 -6.54 -21.70 5.48
C HIS A 24 -5.79 -20.65 4.63
N LYS A 25 -5.97 -20.74 3.31
CA LYS A 25 -5.38 -19.74 2.43
C LYS A 25 -6.10 -18.39 2.62
N PRO A 26 -5.41 -17.35 3.09
CA PRO A 26 -6.02 -16.03 3.24
C PRO A 26 -6.30 -15.42 1.86
N HIS A 27 -7.38 -14.65 1.77
CA HIS A 27 -7.70 -13.80 0.63
C HIS A 27 -7.47 -12.33 0.98
N GLY A 28 -7.30 -11.49 -0.04
CA GLY A 28 -7.00 -10.07 0.11
C GLY A 28 -5.57 -9.73 -0.26
N HIS A 29 -5.20 -8.46 -0.11
CA HIS A 29 -3.90 -7.97 -0.54
C HIS A 29 -2.84 -7.92 0.58
N LYS A 30 -3.19 -8.33 1.80
CA LYS A 30 -2.21 -8.41 2.90
C LYS A 30 -1.43 -9.71 2.82
N ASP A 31 -0.12 -9.56 2.73
CA ASP A 31 0.80 -10.69 2.89
C ASP A 31 1.00 -10.99 4.39
N TRP A 32 0.78 -12.24 4.78
CA TRP A 32 0.98 -12.71 6.15
C TRP A 32 2.33 -13.43 6.25
N PRO A 33 3.16 -13.12 7.26
CA PRO A 33 4.39 -13.87 7.50
C PRO A 33 4.11 -15.33 7.90
N ASP A 34 4.94 -16.23 7.39
CA ASP A 34 4.89 -17.66 7.76
C ASP A 34 5.56 -17.94 9.11
N ILE A 35 6.43 -17.04 9.54
CA ILE A 35 7.18 -17.14 10.80
C ILE A 35 6.34 -16.53 11.92
N LYS A 36 6.13 -17.30 13.00
CA LYS A 36 5.24 -16.92 14.10
C LYS A 36 5.62 -15.58 14.74
N GLU A 37 6.90 -15.37 15.01
CA GLU A 37 7.42 -14.16 15.64
C GLU A 37 7.19 -12.91 14.78
N GLU A 38 7.35 -13.03 13.47
CA GLU A 38 7.08 -11.92 12.53
C GLU A 38 5.57 -11.67 12.39
N PHE A 39 4.78 -12.74 12.32
CA PHE A 39 3.33 -12.64 12.30
C PHE A 39 2.81 -11.88 13.51
N TYR A 40 3.26 -12.26 14.71
CA TYR A 40 2.89 -11.58 15.95
C TYR A 40 3.37 -10.13 15.98
N GLY A 41 4.66 -9.91 15.70
CA GLY A 41 5.24 -8.57 15.74
C GLY A 41 4.51 -7.58 14.83
N ASN A 42 4.14 -8.02 13.63
CA ASN A 42 3.41 -7.18 12.69
C ASN A 42 1.96 -6.94 13.13
N LEU A 43 1.25 -8.02 13.50
CA LEU A 43 -0.16 -7.93 13.87
C LEU A 43 -0.38 -7.14 15.15
N THR A 44 0.37 -7.45 16.22
CA THR A 44 0.24 -6.75 17.51
C THR A 44 0.55 -5.27 17.38
N LYS A 45 1.58 -4.91 16.60
CA LYS A 45 1.92 -3.52 16.34
C LYS A 45 0.77 -2.79 15.63
N GLU A 46 0.23 -3.34 14.55
CA GLU A 46 -0.86 -2.71 13.80
C GLU A 46 -2.15 -2.58 14.64
N LEU A 47 -2.44 -3.57 15.48
CA LEU A 47 -3.59 -3.52 16.41
C LEU A 47 -3.38 -2.51 17.52
N TYR A 48 -2.16 -2.44 18.10
CA TYR A 48 -1.81 -1.47 19.14
C TYR A 48 -1.88 -0.04 18.61
N GLU A 49 -1.34 0.23 17.44
CA GLU A 49 -1.37 1.54 16.78
C GLU A 49 -2.78 1.89 16.24
N LYS A 50 -3.76 0.99 16.40
CA LYS A 50 -5.16 1.14 15.90
C LYS A 50 -5.25 1.40 14.40
N LYS A 51 -4.21 1.02 13.63
CA LYS A 51 -4.20 1.13 12.16
C LYS A 51 -5.14 0.14 11.49
N SER A 52 -5.38 -0.98 12.16
CA SER A 52 -6.25 -2.04 11.69
C SER A 52 -7.05 -2.66 12.84
N SER A 53 -7.99 -3.51 12.52
CA SER A 53 -8.76 -4.28 13.49
C SER A 53 -8.92 -5.71 12.99
N LEU A 54 -8.70 -6.67 13.87
CA LEU A 54 -8.94 -8.09 13.61
C LEU A 54 -10.23 -8.51 14.31
N TYR A 55 -11.12 -9.13 13.56
CA TYR A 55 -12.34 -9.76 14.06
C TYR A 55 -12.30 -11.26 13.77
N LEU A 56 -12.54 -12.06 14.77
CA LEU A 56 -12.63 -13.51 14.67
C LEU A 56 -14.06 -13.96 14.90
N LEU A 57 -14.53 -14.84 14.05
CA LEU A 57 -15.80 -15.51 14.22
C LEU A 57 -15.54 -16.89 14.79
N LYS A 58 -16.10 -17.18 15.99
CA LYS A 58 -15.96 -18.48 16.65
C LYS A 58 -17.29 -19.22 16.69
N TYR A 59 -17.21 -20.54 16.46
CA TYR A 59 -18.27 -21.49 16.72
C TYR A 59 -17.71 -22.62 17.60
N ASN A 60 -18.35 -22.88 18.74
CA ASN A 60 -17.88 -23.86 19.73
C ASN A 60 -16.38 -23.68 20.07
N LYS A 61 -15.96 -22.46 20.38
CA LYS A 61 -14.57 -22.04 20.68
C LYS A 61 -13.57 -22.13 19.52
N THR A 62 -13.96 -22.67 18.37
CA THR A 62 -13.09 -22.79 17.19
C THR A 62 -13.29 -21.59 16.26
N ILE A 63 -12.20 -21.05 15.71
CA ILE A 63 -12.27 -20.00 14.68
C ILE A 63 -12.80 -20.62 13.40
N VAL A 64 -13.89 -20.07 12.87
CA VAL A 64 -14.51 -20.50 11.61
C VAL A 64 -14.36 -19.46 10.50
N ASN A 65 -14.16 -18.19 10.87
CA ASN A 65 -13.95 -17.11 9.91
C ASN A 65 -13.23 -15.94 10.58
N TYR A 66 -12.71 -15.00 9.76
CA TYR A 66 -12.05 -13.79 10.26
C TYR A 66 -12.16 -12.64 9.26
N PHE A 67 -11.99 -11.41 9.79
CA PHE A 67 -11.84 -10.19 9.02
C PHE A 67 -10.73 -9.35 9.60
N TYR A 68 -9.75 -9.05 8.78
CA TYR A 68 -8.72 -8.08 9.10
C TYR A 68 -8.97 -6.83 8.27
N ILE A 69 -9.30 -5.73 8.94
CA ILE A 69 -9.79 -4.51 8.29
C ILE A 69 -8.96 -3.29 8.69
N LYS A 70 -8.87 -2.34 7.77
CA LYS A 70 -8.45 -0.95 8.04
C LYS A 70 -9.66 -0.05 7.90
N ILE A 71 -9.85 0.87 8.85
CA ILE A 71 -10.90 1.89 8.79
C ILE A 71 -10.24 3.24 8.54
N GLU A 72 -10.62 3.90 7.49
CA GLU A 72 -10.16 5.23 7.10
C GLU A 72 -11.32 6.22 7.28
N GLU A 73 -11.35 6.83 8.47
CA GLU A 73 -12.45 7.69 8.92
C GLU A 73 -12.58 8.95 8.06
N SER A 74 -11.46 9.52 7.64
CA SER A 74 -11.39 10.77 6.85
C SER A 74 -12.11 10.69 5.51
N ILE A 75 -12.19 9.48 4.94
CA ILE A 75 -12.80 9.24 3.63
C ILE A 75 -13.95 8.22 3.67
N ASN A 76 -14.42 7.89 4.88
CA ASN A 76 -15.53 6.95 5.11
C ASN A 76 -15.33 5.60 4.40
N ARG A 77 -14.14 4.98 4.57
CA ARG A 77 -13.76 3.75 3.91
C ARG A 77 -13.38 2.66 4.91
N ILE A 78 -13.82 1.44 4.64
CA ILE A 78 -13.38 0.20 5.29
C ILE A 78 -12.71 -0.65 4.24
N ILE A 79 -11.42 -0.96 4.43
CA ILE A 79 -10.69 -1.85 3.56
C ILE A 79 -10.63 -3.22 4.22
N LEU A 80 -11.06 -4.25 3.50
CA LEU A 80 -10.82 -5.63 3.88
C LEU A 80 -9.40 -6.01 3.43
N LEU A 81 -8.46 -5.97 4.36
CA LEU A 81 -7.04 -6.26 4.12
C LEU A 81 -6.80 -7.75 3.91
N SER A 82 -7.50 -8.57 4.70
CA SER A 82 -7.48 -10.04 4.61
C SER A 82 -8.75 -10.63 5.21
N TYR A 83 -9.24 -11.73 4.63
CA TYR A 83 -10.50 -12.36 5.03
C TYR A 83 -10.58 -13.81 4.53
N ASN A 84 -11.51 -14.58 5.11
CA ASN A 84 -11.99 -15.81 4.51
C ASN A 84 -13.22 -15.48 3.63
N PRO A 85 -13.29 -15.94 2.36
CA PRO A 85 -14.36 -15.60 1.42
C PRO A 85 -15.74 -16.17 1.79
N GLU A 86 -15.81 -17.17 2.67
CA GLU A 86 -17.07 -17.71 3.12
C GLU A 86 -17.92 -16.65 3.83
N ASP A 87 -19.17 -16.51 3.43
CA ASP A 87 -20.13 -15.54 3.99
C ASP A 87 -19.74 -14.05 3.87
N LEU A 88 -18.82 -13.71 2.96
CA LEU A 88 -18.33 -12.33 2.80
C LEU A 88 -19.44 -11.28 2.72
N ILE A 89 -20.54 -11.56 2.01
CA ILE A 89 -21.68 -10.63 1.87
C ILE A 89 -22.34 -10.39 3.23
N LYS A 90 -22.64 -11.45 3.96
CA LYS A 90 -23.29 -11.38 5.27
C LYS A 90 -22.51 -10.53 6.24
N TYR A 91 -21.18 -10.73 6.28
CA TYR A 91 -20.31 -10.01 7.19
C TYR A 91 -20.01 -8.58 6.74
N SER A 92 -19.97 -8.32 5.44
CA SER A 92 -19.85 -6.95 4.93
C SER A 92 -21.04 -6.09 5.38
N LYS A 93 -22.26 -6.64 5.37
CA LYS A 93 -23.44 -5.99 5.94
C LYS A 93 -23.27 -5.75 7.44
N GLY A 94 -22.91 -6.79 8.20
CA GLY A 94 -22.69 -6.71 9.64
C GLY A 94 -21.62 -5.69 10.04
N LEU A 95 -20.55 -5.54 9.26
CA LEU A 95 -19.51 -4.54 9.51
C LEU A 95 -20.05 -3.11 9.41
N LEU A 96 -20.93 -2.84 8.47
CA LEU A 96 -21.59 -1.52 8.34
C LEU A 96 -22.54 -1.25 9.52
N GLU A 97 -23.29 -2.24 9.96
CA GLU A 97 -24.25 -2.13 11.06
C GLU A 97 -23.54 -1.97 12.42
N LEU A 98 -22.55 -2.80 12.72
CA LEU A 98 -21.80 -2.79 13.99
C LEU A 98 -21.14 -1.45 14.32
N LYS A 99 -20.86 -0.63 13.32
CA LYS A 99 -20.15 0.64 13.50
C LYS A 99 -21.05 1.87 13.33
N ASN A 100 -22.36 1.68 13.12
CA ASN A 100 -23.24 2.80 12.68
C ASN A 100 -22.69 3.52 11.42
N LYS A 101 -21.95 2.79 10.58
CA LYS A 101 -21.15 3.30 9.47
C LYS A 101 -21.91 3.20 8.14
N LYS A 102 -23.23 3.47 8.13
CA LYS A 102 -24.08 3.35 6.93
C LYS A 102 -23.55 4.09 5.68
N ASN A 103 -22.75 5.13 5.89
CA ASN A 103 -22.16 5.92 4.81
C ASN A 103 -20.76 5.47 4.38
N TYR A 104 -20.23 4.40 4.98
CA TYR A 104 -18.91 3.88 4.63
C TYR A 104 -18.97 2.96 3.43
N SER A 105 -17.95 3.05 2.57
CA SER A 105 -17.70 2.03 1.57
C SER A 105 -16.89 0.89 2.17
N ILE A 106 -17.22 -0.35 1.79
CA ILE A 106 -16.34 -1.50 2.03
C ILE A 106 -15.66 -1.81 0.71
N GLU A 107 -14.34 -1.92 0.76
CA GLU A 107 -13.49 -2.10 -0.41
C GLU A 107 -12.56 -3.31 -0.23
N ILE A 108 -12.34 -4.03 -1.31
CA ILE A 108 -11.52 -5.24 -1.36
C ILE A 108 -10.59 -5.15 -2.55
N GLY A 109 -9.29 -5.30 -2.31
CA GLY A 109 -8.28 -5.46 -3.35
C GLY A 109 -7.99 -6.94 -3.59
N LEU A 110 -8.15 -7.42 -4.82
CA LEU A 110 -7.90 -8.81 -5.21
C LEU A 110 -6.94 -8.87 -6.39
N ARG A 111 -5.96 -9.77 -6.30
CA ARG A 111 -5.11 -10.15 -7.44
C ARG A 111 -5.91 -10.97 -8.45
N ASP A 112 -5.50 -10.97 -9.72
CA ASP A 112 -6.24 -11.66 -10.79
C ASP A 112 -6.48 -13.14 -10.49
N PHE A 113 -5.50 -13.85 -9.91
CA PHE A 113 -5.65 -15.26 -9.54
C PHE A 113 -6.58 -15.50 -8.34
N GLU A 114 -6.87 -14.48 -7.53
CA GLU A 114 -7.74 -14.56 -6.35
C GLU A 114 -9.19 -14.22 -6.66
N ILE A 115 -9.46 -13.71 -7.87
CA ILE A 115 -10.82 -13.32 -8.25
C ILE A 115 -11.69 -14.58 -8.30
N SER A 116 -12.36 -14.85 -7.19
CA SER A 116 -13.30 -15.97 -7.11
C SER A 116 -14.46 -15.77 -8.07
N LYS A 117 -14.98 -16.87 -8.61
CA LYS A 117 -16.23 -16.85 -9.41
C LYS A 117 -17.37 -16.12 -8.68
N PHE A 118 -17.36 -16.21 -7.35
CA PHE A 118 -18.32 -15.57 -6.47
C PHE A 118 -18.31 -14.04 -6.60
N ILE A 119 -17.15 -13.38 -6.55
CA ILE A 119 -17.08 -11.92 -6.67
C ILE A 119 -17.41 -11.47 -8.08
N LYS A 120 -16.95 -12.22 -9.11
CA LYS A 120 -17.30 -11.92 -10.52
C LYS A 120 -18.78 -12.00 -10.81
N SER A 121 -19.49 -12.93 -10.20
CA SER A 121 -20.94 -13.14 -10.40
C SER A 121 -21.82 -12.37 -9.42
N SER A 122 -21.22 -11.77 -8.39
CA SER A 122 -21.96 -11.08 -7.33
C SER A 122 -22.43 -9.70 -7.77
N SER A 123 -23.72 -9.42 -7.69
CA SER A 123 -24.27 -8.06 -7.86
C SER A 123 -23.89 -7.10 -6.73
N TYR A 124 -23.38 -7.62 -5.62
CA TYR A 124 -23.03 -6.84 -4.43
C TYR A 124 -21.67 -6.18 -4.51
N PHE A 125 -20.74 -6.68 -5.32
CA PHE A 125 -19.41 -6.11 -5.49
C PHE A 125 -19.23 -5.59 -6.91
N LYS A 126 -18.90 -4.30 -7.03
CA LYS A 126 -18.59 -3.67 -8.31
C LYS A 126 -17.12 -3.30 -8.36
N ILE A 127 -16.48 -3.68 -9.45
CA ILE A 127 -15.13 -3.21 -9.73
C ILE A 127 -15.15 -1.71 -9.99
N TYR A 128 -14.18 -0.98 -9.44
CA TYR A 128 -14.13 0.47 -9.61
C TYR A 128 -12.71 0.98 -9.88
N LYS A 129 -11.66 0.16 -9.58
CA LYS A 129 -10.28 0.57 -9.77
C LYS A 129 -9.39 -0.61 -10.12
N HIS A 130 -8.39 -0.37 -10.96
CA HIS A 130 -7.40 -1.36 -11.37
C HIS A 130 -5.99 -0.82 -11.15
N TYR A 131 -5.12 -1.63 -10.57
CA TYR A 131 -3.71 -1.34 -10.43
C TYR A 131 -2.88 -2.41 -11.12
N ASN A 132 -1.83 -1.99 -11.83
CA ASN A 132 -0.82 -2.90 -12.34
C ASN A 132 0.26 -3.07 -11.28
N LEU A 133 0.64 -4.32 -11.01
CA LEU A 133 1.85 -4.66 -10.29
C LEU A 133 2.97 -4.83 -11.32
N MET A 134 3.98 -3.98 -11.23
CA MET A 134 5.09 -4.00 -12.18
C MET A 134 6.39 -4.35 -11.49
N ASP A 135 7.27 -5.05 -12.18
CA ASP A 135 8.61 -5.36 -11.72
C ASP A 135 9.68 -4.98 -12.75
N LEU A 136 10.87 -4.74 -12.24
CA LEU A 136 12.08 -4.45 -13.00
C LEU A 136 13.22 -5.30 -12.46
N LYS A 137 13.81 -6.15 -13.28
CA LYS A 137 15.06 -6.83 -12.97
C LYS A 137 16.25 -5.91 -13.29
N LYS A 138 17.33 -6.01 -12.53
CA LYS A 138 18.53 -5.20 -12.77
C LYS A 138 19.06 -5.34 -14.18
N THR A 139 18.96 -6.53 -14.78
CA THR A 139 19.39 -6.82 -16.17
C THR A 139 18.55 -6.14 -17.24
N ASP A 140 17.31 -5.81 -16.93
CA ASP A 140 16.33 -5.22 -17.86
C ASP A 140 16.29 -3.69 -17.76
N TYR A 141 17.04 -3.12 -16.80
CA TYR A 141 17.00 -1.68 -16.54
C TYR A 141 17.64 -0.88 -17.68
N VAL A 142 16.87 0.06 -18.18
CA VAL A 142 17.30 1.04 -19.17
C VAL A 142 17.36 2.41 -18.52
N ALA A 143 18.57 2.91 -18.29
CA ALA A 143 18.75 4.28 -17.80
C ALA A 143 18.26 5.25 -18.89
N THR A 144 17.37 6.14 -18.52
CA THR A 144 16.80 7.13 -19.45
C THR A 144 17.24 8.51 -19.05
N ASP A 145 18.07 9.15 -19.86
CA ASP A 145 18.43 10.55 -19.70
C ASP A 145 17.43 11.41 -20.48
N SER A 146 16.63 12.17 -19.75
CA SER A 146 15.65 13.05 -20.39
C SER A 146 15.40 14.32 -19.59
N VAL A 147 16.43 15.12 -19.37
CA VAL A 147 16.19 16.48 -18.89
C VAL A 147 17.08 17.46 -19.64
N ASN A 148 16.45 18.37 -20.35
CA ASN A 148 17.11 19.63 -20.74
C ASN A 148 17.66 20.28 -19.46
N ASN A 149 18.98 20.44 -19.38
CA ASN A 149 19.73 20.98 -18.23
C ASN A 149 19.51 22.48 -17.98
N GLN A 150 18.33 23.03 -18.30
CA GLN A 150 18.04 24.44 -18.14
C GLN A 150 17.89 24.92 -16.69
N HIS A 151 17.70 23.97 -15.75
CA HIS A 151 17.57 24.31 -14.33
C HIS A 151 18.66 23.63 -13.52
N LYS A 152 19.34 24.39 -12.66
CA LYS A 152 20.28 23.83 -11.69
C LYS A 152 19.48 23.09 -10.62
N LEU A 153 19.50 21.76 -10.70
CA LEU A 153 18.78 20.87 -9.81
C LEU A 153 19.68 20.41 -8.68
N ILE A 154 19.15 20.41 -7.46
CA ILE A 154 19.81 19.89 -6.27
C ILE A 154 19.16 18.57 -5.91
N PHE A 155 19.97 17.53 -5.76
CA PHE A 155 19.57 16.19 -5.36
C PHE A 155 19.98 15.95 -3.92
N LYS A 156 19.04 15.54 -3.07
CA LYS A 156 19.34 15.19 -1.68
C LYS A 156 18.46 14.06 -1.17
N ASN A 157 18.90 13.44 -0.10
CA ASN A 157 18.02 12.64 0.76
C ASN A 157 17.40 13.53 1.82
N ILE A 158 16.37 13.04 2.48
CA ILE A 158 15.90 13.68 3.71
C ILE A 158 16.83 13.31 4.86
N GLU A 159 17.04 14.22 5.82
CA GLU A 159 18.02 14.05 6.88
C GLU A 159 17.49 14.37 8.27
N ASN A 160 16.49 15.23 8.37
CA ASN A 160 16.05 15.78 9.64
C ASN A 160 14.53 15.95 9.73
N TYR A 161 14.10 16.44 10.87
CA TYR A 161 12.69 16.61 11.21
C TYR A 161 11.95 17.59 10.29
N GLU A 162 12.62 18.64 9.85
CA GLU A 162 12.04 19.63 8.93
C GLU A 162 11.84 19.04 7.53
N ASP A 163 12.75 18.17 7.10
CA ASP A 163 12.58 17.42 5.86
C ASP A 163 11.36 16.47 5.92
N VAL A 164 11.05 15.89 7.09
CA VAL A 164 9.83 15.07 7.24
C VAL A 164 8.57 15.91 7.07
N LYS A 165 8.53 17.13 7.60
CA LYS A 165 7.39 18.05 7.37
C LYS A 165 7.24 18.40 5.90
N ASN A 166 8.37 18.68 5.22
CA ASN A 166 8.38 18.95 3.78
C ASN A 166 7.92 17.73 2.97
N LEU A 167 8.26 16.49 3.41
CA LEU A 167 7.79 15.26 2.78
C LEU A 167 6.27 15.13 2.91
N VAL A 168 5.71 15.34 4.09
CA VAL A 168 4.25 15.37 4.29
C VAL A 168 3.59 16.36 3.36
N LYS A 169 4.13 17.57 3.29
CA LYS A 169 3.58 18.65 2.44
C LYS A 169 3.58 18.26 0.97
N ILE A 170 4.72 17.80 0.43
CA ILE A 170 4.81 17.46 -1.01
C ILE A 170 3.95 16.24 -1.34
N GLN A 171 3.84 15.24 -0.45
CA GLN A 171 2.97 14.09 -0.66
C GLN A 171 1.51 14.52 -0.75
N ASN A 172 1.03 15.28 0.23
CA ASN A 172 -0.34 15.76 0.25
C ASN A 172 -0.65 16.64 -0.97
N GLU A 173 0.28 17.53 -1.38
CA GLU A 173 0.10 18.35 -2.58
C GLU A 173 0.07 17.52 -3.88
N CYS A 174 0.84 16.43 -3.96
CA CYS A 174 0.90 15.60 -5.16
C CYS A 174 -0.32 14.68 -5.31
N PHE A 175 -0.93 14.26 -4.19
CA PHE A 175 -1.90 13.16 -4.17
C PHE A 175 -3.29 13.53 -3.64
N ASN A 176 -3.53 14.76 -3.15
CA ASN A 176 -4.81 15.17 -2.57
C ASN A 176 -6.03 14.96 -3.48
N ASP A 177 -5.83 14.95 -4.79
CA ASP A 177 -6.90 14.73 -5.78
C ASP A 177 -7.03 13.24 -6.18
N HIS A 178 -6.18 12.36 -5.65
CA HIS A 178 -6.22 10.94 -5.98
C HIS A 178 -7.32 10.24 -5.18
N HIS A 179 -8.12 9.45 -5.86
CA HIS A 179 -9.17 8.68 -5.23
C HIS A 179 -8.60 7.76 -4.14
N GLY A 180 -9.17 7.83 -2.94
CA GLY A 180 -8.78 7.00 -1.82
C GLY A 180 -7.46 7.40 -1.15
N TYR A 181 -6.89 8.56 -1.50
CA TYR A 181 -5.74 9.09 -0.78
C TYR A 181 -6.18 9.64 0.58
N GLU A 182 -5.62 9.11 1.64
CA GLU A 182 -5.76 9.63 2.99
C GLU A 182 -4.64 10.64 3.25
N ILE A 183 -5.00 11.84 3.73
CA ILE A 183 -4.02 12.90 4.01
C ILE A 183 -3.01 12.41 5.04
N ASN A 184 -1.74 12.44 4.68
CA ASN A 184 -0.66 12.07 5.57
C ASN A 184 -0.46 13.11 6.68
N THR A 185 -0.19 12.63 7.89
CA THR A 185 0.22 13.44 9.02
C THR A 185 1.73 13.30 9.25
N PHE A 186 2.29 14.24 10.01
CA PHE A 186 3.69 14.16 10.41
C PHE A 186 4.00 12.85 11.16
N GLU A 187 3.15 12.49 12.11
CA GLU A 187 3.34 11.28 12.90
C GLU A 187 3.22 10.00 12.06
N SER A 188 2.29 9.96 11.10
CA SER A 188 2.16 8.80 10.21
C SER A 188 3.43 8.58 9.39
N ILE A 189 3.97 9.63 8.78
CA ILE A 189 5.20 9.56 7.96
C ILE A 189 6.42 9.23 8.82
N LYS A 190 6.56 9.86 9.99
CA LYS A 190 7.65 9.57 10.93
C LYS A 190 7.65 8.11 11.36
N ASN A 191 6.48 7.56 11.69
CA ASN A 191 6.35 6.16 12.07
C ASN A 191 6.71 5.22 10.91
N GLU A 192 6.33 5.56 9.69
CA GLU A 192 6.65 4.77 8.50
C GLU A 192 8.16 4.80 8.20
N LEU A 193 8.83 5.95 8.35
CA LEU A 193 10.28 6.08 8.19
C LEU A 193 11.10 5.27 9.22
N ASN A 194 10.50 4.87 10.33
CA ASN A 194 11.12 4.02 11.35
C ASN A 194 10.94 2.51 11.10
N LEU A 195 10.31 2.11 10.01
CA LEU A 195 10.20 0.70 9.64
C LEU A 195 11.57 0.14 9.21
N LYS A 196 11.82 -1.15 9.45
CA LYS A 196 13.07 -1.82 9.02
C LYS A 196 13.32 -1.75 7.52
N SER A 197 12.25 -1.69 6.73
CA SER A 197 12.30 -1.69 5.26
C SER A 197 12.54 -0.33 4.64
N THR A 198 12.60 0.75 5.42
CA THR A 198 12.85 2.10 4.91
C THR A 198 13.59 2.95 5.93
N SER A 199 14.04 4.14 5.50
CA SER A 199 14.74 5.10 6.35
C SER A 199 14.79 6.47 5.66
N TYR A 200 15.30 7.47 6.34
CA TYR A 200 15.57 8.80 5.77
C TYR A 200 16.39 8.74 4.47
N LYS A 201 17.38 7.83 4.39
CA LYS A 201 18.24 7.62 3.20
C LYS A 201 17.48 7.04 2.00
N ASN A 202 16.28 6.49 2.22
CA ASN A 202 15.45 5.89 1.18
C ASN A 202 14.42 6.89 0.59
N VAL A 203 14.46 8.15 1.01
CA VAL A 203 13.65 9.21 0.43
C VAL A 203 14.56 10.18 -0.32
N HIS A 204 14.40 10.24 -1.63
CA HIS A 204 15.14 11.14 -2.52
C HIS A 204 14.29 12.31 -2.93
N VAL A 205 14.90 13.48 -3.05
CA VAL A 205 14.23 14.74 -3.39
C VAL A 205 15.01 15.49 -4.44
N ILE A 206 14.30 16.12 -5.37
CA ILE A 206 14.82 17.11 -6.29
C ILE A 206 14.32 18.50 -5.84
N CYS A 207 15.25 19.40 -5.64
CA CYS A 207 14.99 20.82 -5.31
C CYS A 207 15.54 21.75 -6.39
N ASN A 208 15.02 22.97 -6.45
CA ASN A 208 15.67 24.07 -7.17
C ASN A 208 16.73 24.77 -6.31
N GLU A 209 17.38 25.80 -6.84
CA GLU A 209 18.40 26.61 -6.13
C GLU A 209 17.86 27.29 -4.87
N GLN A 210 16.58 27.63 -4.83
CA GLN A 210 15.90 28.20 -3.66
C GLN A 210 15.48 27.13 -2.64
N LYS A 211 15.98 25.88 -2.79
CA LYS A 211 15.67 24.74 -1.94
C LYS A 211 14.18 24.36 -1.92
N ILE A 212 13.40 24.79 -2.90
CA ILE A 212 11.99 24.39 -3.05
C ILE A 212 11.97 22.95 -3.57
N TRP A 213 11.27 22.06 -2.86
CA TRP A 213 11.08 20.68 -3.27
C TRP A 213 10.18 20.61 -4.50
N MET A 214 10.67 19.99 -5.57
CA MET A 214 9.97 19.87 -6.85
C MET A 214 9.42 18.49 -7.10
N ALA A 215 10.20 17.46 -6.73
CA ALA A 215 9.87 16.05 -6.89
C ALA A 215 10.45 15.22 -5.77
N TYR A 216 9.85 14.06 -5.51
CA TYR A 216 10.39 13.09 -4.54
C TYR A 216 10.13 11.66 -5.00
N ALA A 217 10.92 10.72 -4.48
CA ALA A 217 10.69 9.29 -4.54
C ALA A 217 11.01 8.65 -3.19
N TRP A 218 10.12 7.80 -2.70
CA TRP A 218 10.26 7.05 -1.47
C TRP A 218 10.34 5.56 -1.76
N MET A 219 11.37 4.92 -1.21
CA MET A 219 11.72 3.54 -1.48
C MET A 219 11.67 2.69 -0.23
N PHE A 220 11.38 1.41 -0.42
CA PHE A 220 11.49 0.37 0.58
C PHE A 220 12.51 -0.68 0.13
N VAL A 221 13.24 -1.25 1.07
CA VAL A 221 14.31 -2.21 0.84
C VAL A 221 14.04 -3.48 1.64
N TYR A 222 13.86 -4.59 0.94
CA TYR A 222 13.65 -5.92 1.52
C TYR A 222 14.91 -6.76 1.26
N LYS A 223 15.93 -6.59 2.12
CA LYS A 223 17.27 -7.20 1.92
C LYS A 223 17.22 -8.71 1.79
N GLU A 224 16.42 -9.38 2.61
CA GLU A 224 16.26 -10.85 2.61
C GLU A 224 15.73 -11.40 1.27
N LYS A 225 14.95 -10.57 0.56
CA LYS A 225 14.42 -10.90 -0.77
C LYS A 225 15.24 -10.32 -1.92
N ALA A 226 16.35 -9.64 -1.63
CA ALA A 226 17.13 -8.85 -2.57
C ALA A 226 16.26 -7.94 -3.47
N MET A 227 15.20 -7.34 -2.88
CA MET A 227 14.15 -6.64 -3.58
C MET A 227 13.94 -5.23 -3.02
N GLY A 228 13.73 -4.26 -3.92
CA GLY A 228 13.28 -2.91 -3.61
C GLY A 228 11.83 -2.69 -4.00
N LYS A 229 11.16 -1.74 -3.35
CA LYS A 229 9.85 -1.23 -3.77
C LYS A 229 9.92 0.28 -3.93
N LEU A 230 9.53 0.78 -5.09
CA LEU A 230 9.23 2.20 -5.27
C LEU A 230 7.80 2.41 -4.73
N SER A 231 7.71 2.93 -3.49
CA SER A 231 6.44 3.03 -2.77
C SER A 231 5.63 4.23 -3.22
N MET A 232 6.26 5.40 -3.21
CA MET A 232 5.61 6.64 -3.65
C MET A 232 6.60 7.50 -4.42
N CYS A 233 6.13 8.12 -5.48
CA CYS A 233 6.86 9.20 -6.15
C CYS A 233 5.88 10.26 -6.66
N GLY A 234 6.30 11.51 -6.62
CA GLY A 234 5.46 12.62 -7.06
C GLY A 234 6.25 13.82 -7.52
N VAL A 235 5.61 14.60 -8.39
CA VAL A 235 6.09 15.91 -8.87
C VAL A 235 5.01 16.93 -8.60
N ARG A 236 5.35 18.03 -7.93
CA ARG A 236 4.41 19.13 -7.69
C ARG A 236 3.83 19.64 -9.00
N LYS A 237 2.54 19.99 -8.99
CA LYS A 237 1.78 20.38 -10.20
C LYS A 237 2.50 21.44 -11.05
N GLN A 238 3.04 22.48 -10.42
CA GLN A 238 3.75 23.57 -11.10
C GLN A 238 5.09 23.18 -11.74
N PHE A 239 5.63 22.01 -11.40
CA PHE A 239 6.90 21.52 -11.95
C PHE A 239 6.72 20.29 -12.84
N ARG A 240 5.48 19.93 -13.18
CA ARG A 240 5.19 18.86 -14.15
C ARG A 240 5.66 19.25 -15.54
N SER A 241 5.79 18.27 -16.43
CA SER A 241 6.28 18.43 -17.82
C SER A 241 7.75 18.85 -17.97
N LEU A 242 8.51 18.97 -16.86
CA LEU A 242 9.95 19.24 -16.87
C LEU A 242 10.83 17.97 -16.87
N GLY A 243 10.27 16.79 -17.08
CA GLY A 243 11.01 15.52 -17.04
C GLY A 243 11.41 15.05 -15.63
N LEU A 244 11.02 15.77 -14.57
CA LEU A 244 11.43 15.49 -13.19
C LEU A 244 10.97 14.13 -12.65
N ALA A 245 9.80 13.66 -13.10
CA ALA A 245 9.32 12.32 -12.71
C ALA A 245 10.29 11.24 -13.15
N GLN A 246 10.67 11.25 -14.41
CA GLN A 246 11.63 10.29 -14.97
C GLN A 246 12.99 10.38 -14.24
N LYS A 247 13.46 11.60 -13.97
CA LYS A 247 14.75 11.82 -13.31
C LYS A 247 14.75 11.29 -11.87
N ILE A 248 13.73 11.60 -11.07
CA ILE A 248 13.69 11.14 -9.67
C ILE A 248 13.52 9.61 -9.58
N ILE A 249 12.76 9.01 -10.51
CA ILE A 249 12.59 7.56 -10.58
C ILE A 249 13.90 6.87 -10.97
N ASN A 250 14.64 7.40 -11.96
CA ASN A 250 15.97 6.89 -12.31
C ASN A 250 16.93 6.88 -11.11
N ILE A 251 16.99 8.00 -10.37
CA ILE A 251 17.82 8.11 -9.17
C ILE A 251 17.41 7.04 -8.15
N ALA A 252 16.11 6.90 -7.89
CA ALA A 252 15.60 5.90 -6.94
C ALA A 252 15.97 4.48 -7.37
N ILE A 253 15.79 4.12 -8.64
CA ILE A 253 16.14 2.81 -9.21
C ILE A 253 17.63 2.54 -9.06
N GLN A 254 18.49 3.47 -9.48
CA GLN A 254 19.95 3.32 -9.36
C GLN A 254 20.37 3.10 -7.91
N LYS A 255 19.85 3.92 -6.98
CA LYS A 255 20.14 3.78 -5.55
C LYS A 255 19.69 2.45 -4.96
N LEU A 256 18.59 1.88 -5.43
CA LEU A 256 18.19 0.53 -5.03
C LEU A 256 19.14 -0.54 -5.59
N PHE A 257 19.55 -0.45 -6.84
CA PHE A 257 20.50 -1.39 -7.44
C PHE A 257 21.91 -1.26 -6.86
N ASP A 258 22.36 -0.05 -6.49
CA ASP A 258 23.63 0.19 -5.79
C ASP A 258 23.67 -0.46 -4.40
N GLN A 259 22.51 -0.69 -3.77
CA GLN A 259 22.39 -1.43 -2.52
C GLN A 259 22.45 -2.96 -2.69
N GLY A 260 22.75 -3.45 -3.90
CA GLY A 260 22.87 -4.87 -4.18
C GLY A 260 21.54 -5.58 -4.44
N LEU A 261 20.46 -4.84 -4.68
CA LEU A 261 19.17 -5.43 -4.99
C LEU A 261 19.13 -5.89 -6.45
N ASN A 262 18.36 -6.95 -6.71
CA ASN A 262 18.28 -7.54 -8.06
C ASN A 262 16.94 -7.26 -8.75
N LYS A 263 15.94 -6.86 -7.97
CA LYS A 263 14.57 -6.65 -8.43
C LYS A 263 13.95 -5.44 -7.76
N ILE A 264 13.20 -4.66 -8.52
CA ILE A 264 12.39 -3.54 -8.00
C ILE A 264 10.94 -3.79 -8.39
N ILE A 265 10.02 -3.56 -7.47
CA ILE A 265 8.58 -3.63 -7.70
C ILE A 265 7.94 -2.28 -7.48
N LEU A 266 6.81 -2.08 -8.13
CA LEU A 266 5.92 -0.94 -7.89
C LEU A 266 4.47 -1.32 -8.19
N GLU A 267 3.57 -0.47 -7.71
CA GLU A 267 2.15 -0.54 -7.98
C GLU A 267 1.72 0.78 -8.62
N VAL A 268 0.98 0.71 -9.72
CA VAL A 268 0.53 1.89 -10.46
C VAL A 268 -0.91 1.75 -10.88
N ASP A 269 -1.68 2.82 -10.70
CA ASP A 269 -3.04 2.93 -11.21
C ASP A 269 -3.06 2.72 -12.74
N ASN A 270 -3.90 1.82 -13.21
CA ASN A 270 -3.99 1.49 -14.64
C ASN A 270 -4.37 2.71 -15.50
N GLU A 271 -5.07 3.69 -14.93
CA GLU A 271 -5.43 4.94 -15.59
C GLU A 271 -4.29 5.99 -15.57
N ASN A 272 -3.23 5.78 -14.78
CA ASN A 272 -2.06 6.66 -14.79
C ASN A 272 -1.12 6.35 -15.96
N TYR A 273 -1.59 6.65 -17.17
CA TYR A 273 -0.86 6.38 -18.41
C TYR A 273 0.52 7.06 -18.45
N ALA A 274 0.65 8.25 -17.87
CA ALA A 274 1.93 8.98 -17.83
C ALA A 274 2.98 8.24 -17.01
N ALA A 275 2.63 7.79 -15.81
CA ALA A 275 3.54 7.01 -14.97
C ALA A 275 3.86 5.65 -15.58
N LYS A 276 2.85 4.95 -16.11
CA LYS A 276 3.04 3.66 -16.80
C LYS A 276 4.02 3.78 -17.97
N LYS A 277 3.90 4.84 -18.77
CA LYS A 277 4.82 5.10 -19.88
C LYS A 277 6.26 5.27 -19.37
N ILE A 278 6.47 6.05 -18.31
CA ILE A 278 7.79 6.23 -17.71
C ILE A 278 8.35 4.88 -17.24
N TYR A 279 7.58 4.09 -16.49
CA TYR A 279 8.03 2.80 -15.99
C TYR A 279 8.36 1.81 -17.12
N SER A 280 7.51 1.72 -18.13
CA SER A 280 7.75 0.84 -19.28
C SER A 280 9.00 1.22 -20.07
N THR A 281 9.29 2.51 -20.26
CA THR A 281 10.53 2.95 -20.92
C THR A 281 11.79 2.64 -20.12
N MET A 282 11.70 2.48 -18.79
CA MET A 282 12.78 2.05 -17.93
C MET A 282 12.95 0.54 -17.82
N GLY A 283 12.08 -0.25 -18.49
CA GLY A 283 12.14 -1.71 -18.52
C GLY A 283 11.20 -2.43 -17.55
N PHE A 284 10.35 -1.71 -16.81
CA PHE A 284 9.35 -2.36 -15.96
C PHE A 284 8.32 -3.12 -16.79
N LYS A 285 7.94 -4.30 -16.33
CA LYS A 285 6.92 -5.17 -16.93
C LYS A 285 5.80 -5.44 -15.93
N THR A 286 4.56 -5.45 -16.38
CA THR A 286 3.44 -5.89 -15.54
C THR A 286 3.52 -7.39 -15.34
N TYR A 287 3.50 -7.83 -14.09
CA TYR A 287 3.52 -9.27 -13.74
C TYR A 287 2.23 -9.73 -13.09
N ASP A 288 1.40 -8.80 -12.57
CA ASP A 288 0.10 -9.10 -11.97
C ASP A 288 -0.74 -7.82 -11.90
N ASN A 289 -2.00 -7.94 -11.49
CA ASN A 289 -2.92 -6.83 -11.31
C ASN A 289 -3.64 -6.94 -9.96
N ILE A 290 -4.02 -5.78 -9.41
CA ILE A 290 -4.95 -5.71 -8.28
C ILE A 290 -6.23 -5.04 -8.76
N ASN A 291 -7.33 -5.75 -8.63
CA ASN A 291 -8.67 -5.24 -8.94
C ASN A 291 -9.36 -4.86 -7.64
N TRP A 292 -9.74 -3.60 -7.52
CA TRP A 292 -10.46 -3.08 -6.37
C TRP A 292 -11.97 -3.13 -6.61
N TYR A 293 -12.64 -3.78 -5.68
CA TYR A 293 -14.10 -3.94 -5.68
C TYR A 293 -14.68 -3.15 -4.52
N LYS A 294 -15.82 -2.53 -4.78
CA LYS A 294 -16.60 -1.78 -3.79
C LYS A 294 -17.92 -2.51 -3.52
N PHE A 295 -18.22 -2.72 -2.24
CA PHE A 295 -19.49 -3.29 -1.83
C PHE A 295 -20.64 -2.30 -2.04
N ASN A 296 -21.66 -2.74 -2.74
CA ASN A 296 -22.85 -1.94 -3.04
C ASN A 296 -23.99 -2.30 -2.06
N SER A 297 -24.15 -1.51 -1.02
CA SER A 297 -25.23 -1.70 -0.04
C SER A 297 -26.64 -1.47 -0.60
N LYS A 298 -26.76 -0.78 -1.75
CA LYS A 298 -28.06 -0.50 -2.39
C LYS A 298 -28.63 -1.68 -3.18
N SER A 299 -27.88 -2.76 -3.33
CA SER A 299 -28.32 -3.98 -4.01
C SER A 299 -28.99 -4.99 -3.05
N ILE A 300 -29.40 -4.51 -1.87
CA ILE A 300 -30.04 -5.30 -0.81
C ILE A 300 -31.52 -4.98 -0.74
#